data_c35e1d99ac90303ad0b81160374183d3
#
_entry.id   c35e1d99ac90303ad0b81160374183d3
#
_cell.length_a   1.000
_cell.length_b   1.000
_cell.length_c   1.000
_cell.angle_alpha   90.00
_cell.angle_beta   90.00
_cell.angle_gamma   90.00
#
_symmetry.space_group_name_H-M   'P 1'
#
loop_
_entity.id
_entity.type
_entity.pdbx_description
1 polymer ?
#
loop_
_entity_poly.entity_id
_entity_poly.type
_entity_poly.pdbx_seq_one_letter_code
_entity_poly.pdbx_strand_id
1 'polypeptide(L)'
;MSKTAFSSPNHGERRLGPPDMIIIHYTGMETSAAARTRLCDPAAAVSAHYLIDVDGTIDQLVDEARRAWHAGVSEWDGETDINSRSIGIELVNKGAGSDYHPFPAAQMAALIDLITDIVARHDIAPKDVVGHEDIAPGRKIDPGPKFDWERLRRLGLATGPRLP
;
A
#
# COMPACT_ATOMS: atom_id res chain seq x y z
N MET A 1 -18.05 -2.09 3.04
CA MET A 1 -17.29 -1.63 1.86
C MET A 1 -18.04 -2.00 0.59
N SER A 2 -18.30 -1.04 -0.26
CA SER A 2 -18.82 -1.31 -1.61
C SER A 2 -17.71 -2.01 -2.40
N LYS A 3 -17.92 -3.27 -2.79
CA LYS A 3 -16.99 -3.94 -3.72
C LYS A 3 -17.14 -3.25 -5.07
N THR A 4 -16.09 -2.57 -5.49
CA THR A 4 -16.02 -1.98 -6.83
C THR A 4 -15.90 -3.07 -7.90
N ALA A 5 -16.39 -2.78 -9.10
CA ALA A 5 -16.41 -3.73 -10.23
C ALA A 5 -15.04 -3.95 -10.87
N PHE A 6 -13.94 -3.52 -10.23
CA PHE A 6 -12.59 -3.57 -10.77
C PHE A 6 -11.80 -4.70 -10.10
N SER A 7 -11.13 -5.51 -10.93
CA SER A 7 -10.26 -6.58 -10.47
C SER A 7 -8.99 -6.59 -11.31
N SER A 8 -7.84 -6.62 -10.67
CA SER A 8 -6.56 -6.76 -11.35
C SER A 8 -6.29 -8.24 -11.67
N PRO A 9 -5.85 -8.57 -12.90
CA PRO A 9 -5.37 -9.91 -13.24
C PRO A 9 -3.95 -10.19 -12.72
N ASN A 10 -3.24 -9.15 -12.23
CA ASN A 10 -1.82 -9.21 -11.88
C ASN A 10 -1.64 -9.72 -10.45
N HIS A 11 -1.87 -11.01 -10.23
CA HIS A 11 -1.68 -11.64 -8.93
C HIS A 11 -1.34 -13.12 -9.09
N GLY A 12 -0.84 -13.72 -8.01
CA GLY A 12 -0.55 -15.14 -7.93
C GLY A 12 -0.89 -15.72 -6.57
N GLU A 13 -0.39 -16.93 -6.32
CA GLU A 13 -0.52 -17.57 -5.01
C GLU A 13 0.48 -16.97 -4.01
N ARG A 14 0.07 -16.81 -2.75
CA ARG A 14 1.00 -16.54 -1.66
C ARG A 14 1.87 -17.75 -1.39
N ARG A 15 3.18 -17.53 -1.18
CA ARG A 15 4.17 -18.59 -0.98
C ARG A 15 4.59 -18.77 0.47
N LEU A 16 4.27 -17.79 1.33
CA LEU A 16 4.74 -17.69 2.71
C LEU A 16 3.60 -17.72 3.74
N GLY A 17 2.42 -18.19 3.34
CA GLY A 17 1.23 -18.20 4.20
C GLY A 17 0.42 -16.91 4.14
N PRO A 18 -0.46 -16.64 5.13
CA PRO A 18 -1.27 -15.44 5.20
C PRO A 18 -0.40 -14.19 5.34
N PRO A 19 -0.91 -13.01 4.93
CA PRO A 19 -0.14 -11.77 5.03
C PRO A 19 0.12 -11.38 6.49
N ASP A 20 1.34 -10.90 6.76
CA ASP A 20 1.80 -10.43 8.06
C ASP A 20 2.41 -9.01 7.99
N MET A 21 2.23 -8.32 6.86
CA MET A 21 2.74 -6.96 6.63
C MET A 21 1.73 -6.11 5.84
N ILE A 22 1.83 -4.78 6.00
CA ILE A 22 1.20 -3.79 5.14
C ILE A 22 2.27 -2.88 4.57
N ILE A 23 2.23 -2.69 3.24
CA ILE A 23 3.12 -1.76 2.53
C ILE A 23 2.29 -0.61 1.98
N ILE A 24 2.67 0.62 2.34
CA ILE A 24 2.00 1.84 1.91
C ILE A 24 2.79 2.47 0.77
N HIS A 25 2.06 2.80 -0.31
CA HIS A 25 2.57 3.40 -1.54
C HIS A 25 1.84 4.70 -1.86
N TYR A 26 2.42 5.53 -2.72
CA TYR A 26 1.65 6.45 -3.54
C TYR A 26 1.68 6.02 -5.00
N THR A 27 0.63 6.35 -5.75
CA THR A 27 0.51 5.91 -7.16
C THR A 27 1.53 6.58 -8.11
N GLY A 28 2.00 7.78 -7.78
CA GLY A 28 2.76 8.62 -8.71
C GLY A 28 1.91 9.08 -9.90
N MET A 29 0.58 9.07 -9.75
CA MET A 29 -0.38 9.42 -10.79
C MET A 29 -1.38 10.44 -10.29
N GLU A 30 -1.98 11.18 -11.23
CA GLU A 30 -2.86 12.30 -10.93
C GLU A 30 -4.25 11.85 -10.46
N THR A 31 -4.77 10.75 -11.00
CA THR A 31 -6.14 10.29 -10.75
C THR A 31 -6.23 8.81 -10.39
N SER A 32 -7.28 8.45 -9.66
CA SER A 32 -7.59 7.05 -9.38
C SER A 32 -7.93 6.27 -10.65
N ALA A 33 -8.54 6.91 -11.65
CA ALA A 33 -8.83 6.27 -12.94
C ALA A 33 -7.55 5.84 -13.66
N ALA A 34 -6.52 6.71 -13.72
CA ALA A 34 -5.23 6.39 -14.33
C ALA A 34 -4.50 5.28 -13.55
N ALA A 35 -4.50 5.38 -12.22
CA ALA A 35 -3.89 4.37 -11.35
C ALA A 35 -4.57 3.00 -11.50
N ARG A 36 -5.91 2.98 -11.51
CA ARG A 36 -6.70 1.76 -11.71
C ARG A 36 -6.43 1.11 -13.06
N THR A 37 -6.38 1.92 -14.13
CA THR A 37 -6.03 1.41 -15.47
C THR A 37 -4.68 0.70 -15.46
N ARG A 38 -3.65 1.31 -14.86
CA ARG A 38 -2.32 0.71 -14.78
C ARG A 38 -2.28 -0.54 -13.90
N LEU A 39 -2.89 -0.49 -12.71
CA LEU A 39 -2.88 -1.61 -11.75
C LEU A 39 -3.71 -2.81 -12.21
N CYS A 40 -4.61 -2.63 -13.19
CA CYS A 40 -5.42 -3.69 -13.78
C CYS A 40 -4.98 -4.07 -15.21
N ASP A 41 -3.93 -3.45 -15.75
CA ASP A 41 -3.39 -3.78 -17.07
C ASP A 41 -2.45 -4.98 -16.98
N PRO A 42 -2.74 -6.10 -17.66
CA PRO A 42 -1.85 -7.27 -17.68
C PRO A 42 -0.44 -6.93 -18.19
N ALA A 43 -0.32 -6.00 -19.13
CA ALA A 43 0.96 -5.60 -19.71
C ALA A 43 1.82 -4.80 -18.72
N ALA A 44 1.22 -4.13 -17.74
CA ALA A 44 1.95 -3.37 -16.73
C ALA A 44 2.67 -4.27 -15.70
N ALA A 45 2.18 -5.50 -15.49
CA ALA A 45 2.73 -6.47 -14.55
C ALA A 45 2.94 -5.92 -13.13
N VAL A 46 2.04 -5.03 -12.68
CA VAL A 46 1.98 -4.45 -11.35
C VAL A 46 0.55 -4.47 -10.84
N SER A 47 0.37 -4.52 -9.54
CA SER A 47 -0.94 -4.44 -8.89
C SER A 47 -0.81 -3.98 -7.43
N ALA A 48 -1.93 -3.78 -6.77
CA ALA A 48 -2.04 -3.61 -5.33
C ALA A 48 -3.36 -4.25 -4.86
N HIS A 49 -3.47 -4.52 -3.58
CA HIS A 49 -4.72 -5.03 -3.02
C HIS A 49 -5.78 -3.93 -2.98
N TYR A 50 -5.37 -2.72 -2.58
CA TYR A 50 -6.25 -1.57 -2.42
C TYR A 50 -5.71 -0.32 -3.09
N LEU A 51 -6.62 0.49 -3.61
CA LEU A 51 -6.38 1.83 -4.11
C LEU A 51 -7.31 2.79 -3.37
N ILE A 52 -6.77 3.86 -2.79
CA ILE A 52 -7.53 4.88 -2.06
C ILE A 52 -7.41 6.21 -2.80
N ASP A 53 -8.55 6.74 -3.22
CA ASP A 53 -8.62 8.05 -3.87
C ASP A 53 -8.50 9.19 -2.86
N VAL A 54 -8.28 10.40 -3.34
CA VAL A 54 -8.11 11.61 -2.51
C VAL A 54 -9.35 11.95 -1.67
N ASP A 55 -10.53 11.52 -2.10
CA ASP A 55 -11.80 11.68 -1.37
C ASP A 55 -12.07 10.58 -0.34
N GLY A 56 -11.18 9.57 -0.25
CA GLY A 56 -11.30 8.43 0.64
C GLY A 56 -12.05 7.23 0.05
N THR A 57 -12.46 7.28 -1.20
CA THR A 57 -13.04 6.12 -1.90
C THR A 57 -12.01 4.99 -2.00
N ILE A 58 -12.38 3.76 -1.62
CA ILE A 58 -11.51 2.58 -1.63
C ILE A 58 -11.97 1.61 -2.71
N ASP A 59 -11.04 1.25 -3.59
CA ASP A 59 -11.18 0.14 -4.53
C ASP A 59 -10.36 -1.05 -4.04
N GLN A 60 -10.97 -2.23 -3.93
CA GLN A 60 -10.24 -3.48 -3.75
C GLN A 60 -9.99 -4.11 -5.13
N LEU A 61 -8.71 -4.21 -5.53
CA LEU A 61 -8.31 -4.67 -6.86
C LEU A 61 -7.82 -6.12 -6.86
N VAL A 62 -7.27 -6.60 -5.74
CA VAL A 62 -6.80 -7.97 -5.54
C VAL A 62 -7.30 -8.47 -4.18
N ASP A 63 -7.75 -9.71 -4.12
CA ASP A 63 -8.15 -10.36 -2.88
C ASP A 63 -6.94 -10.51 -1.92
N GLU A 64 -7.14 -10.29 -0.62
CA GLU A 64 -6.07 -10.39 0.38
C GLU A 64 -5.44 -11.79 0.46
N ALA A 65 -6.19 -12.84 0.10
CA ALA A 65 -5.67 -14.21 0.01
C ALA A 65 -4.69 -14.40 -1.16
N ARG A 66 -4.64 -13.46 -2.10
CA ARG A 66 -3.76 -13.52 -3.27
C ARG A 66 -2.52 -12.65 -3.07
N ARG A 67 -1.48 -12.97 -3.83
CA ARG A 67 -0.21 -12.25 -3.89
C ARG A 67 -0.29 -11.17 -4.97
N ALA A 68 -0.55 -9.93 -4.60
CA ALA A 68 -0.45 -8.79 -5.53
C ALA A 68 1.03 -8.46 -5.81
N TRP A 69 1.29 -7.70 -6.88
CA TRP A 69 2.64 -7.40 -7.36
C TRP A 69 2.95 -5.91 -7.19
N HIS A 70 3.39 -5.50 -5.99
CA HIS A 70 3.62 -4.09 -5.63
C HIS A 70 4.99 -3.78 -5.03
N ALA A 71 5.69 -4.78 -4.47
CA ALA A 71 6.92 -4.54 -3.72
C ALA A 71 8.18 -4.49 -4.61
N GLY A 72 8.21 -5.27 -5.70
CA GLY A 72 9.41 -5.41 -6.53
C GLY A 72 10.60 -5.98 -5.75
N VAL A 73 11.81 -5.62 -6.16
CA VAL A 73 13.05 -6.00 -5.46
C VAL A 73 13.09 -5.27 -4.12
N SER A 74 13.00 -6.02 -3.03
CA SER A 74 12.82 -5.50 -1.67
C SER A 74 13.24 -6.54 -0.63
N GLU A 75 13.38 -6.09 0.62
CA GLU A 75 13.73 -6.95 1.75
C GLU A 75 13.13 -6.38 3.04
N TRP A 76 12.68 -7.27 3.92
CA TRP A 76 12.27 -6.93 5.29
C TRP A 76 12.51 -8.11 6.22
N ASP A 77 13.28 -7.88 7.30
CA ASP A 77 13.65 -8.90 8.29
C ASP A 77 14.21 -10.19 7.65
N GLY A 78 15.04 -10.04 6.60
CA GLY A 78 15.71 -11.12 5.89
C GLY A 78 14.88 -11.86 4.83
N GLU A 79 13.60 -11.49 4.66
CA GLU A 79 12.74 -12.03 3.61
C GLU A 79 12.71 -11.09 2.39
N THR A 80 12.78 -11.66 1.19
CA THR A 80 12.79 -10.92 -0.08
C THR A 80 11.50 -11.06 -0.89
N ASP A 81 10.68 -12.08 -0.66
CA ASP A 81 9.36 -12.21 -1.29
C ASP A 81 8.30 -11.41 -0.53
N ILE A 82 8.48 -10.09 -0.48
CA ILE A 82 7.60 -9.19 0.27
C ILE A 82 6.19 -9.20 -0.29
N ASN A 83 6.00 -9.39 -1.60
CA ASN A 83 4.67 -9.55 -2.18
C ASN A 83 3.89 -10.72 -1.55
N SER A 84 4.54 -11.82 -1.19
CA SER A 84 3.88 -12.96 -0.53
C SER A 84 3.54 -12.69 0.93
N ARG A 85 4.26 -11.79 1.62
CA ARG A 85 4.03 -11.43 3.02
C ARG A 85 3.04 -10.31 3.22
N SER A 86 2.80 -9.47 2.20
CA SER A 86 2.20 -8.16 2.43
C SER A 86 0.86 -7.96 1.75
N ILE A 87 0.13 -6.98 2.27
CA ILE A 87 -0.98 -6.30 1.61
C ILE A 87 -0.47 -4.93 1.17
N GLY A 88 -0.52 -4.65 -0.14
CA GLY A 88 -0.14 -3.37 -0.71
C GLY A 88 -1.34 -2.43 -0.81
N ILE A 89 -1.16 -1.20 -0.33
CA ILE A 89 -2.15 -0.13 -0.39
C ILE A 89 -1.56 1.06 -1.14
N GLU A 90 -2.21 1.44 -2.23
CA GLU A 90 -1.85 2.59 -3.06
C GLU A 90 -2.70 3.81 -2.72
N LEU A 91 -2.07 4.94 -2.49
CA LEU A 91 -2.73 6.22 -2.27
C LEU A 91 -2.58 7.09 -3.50
N VAL A 92 -3.68 7.60 -4.06
CA VAL A 92 -3.62 8.52 -5.20
C VAL A 92 -2.91 9.80 -4.77
N ASN A 93 -1.76 10.02 -5.36
CA ASN A 93 -0.91 11.20 -5.16
C ASN A 93 0.09 11.26 -6.31
N LYS A 94 0.37 12.44 -6.84
CA LYS A 94 1.33 12.62 -7.94
C LYS A 94 2.75 12.19 -7.58
N GLY A 95 3.05 12.12 -6.29
CA GLY A 95 4.34 11.65 -5.78
C GLY A 95 5.46 12.68 -5.93
N ALA A 96 6.70 12.21 -5.84
CA ALA A 96 7.87 13.05 -5.86
C ALA A 96 7.92 14.00 -7.06
N GLY A 97 8.24 15.27 -6.79
CA GLY A 97 8.27 16.35 -7.78
C GLY A 97 7.56 17.59 -7.27
N SER A 98 7.38 18.59 -8.15
CA SER A 98 6.76 19.87 -7.79
C SER A 98 5.29 19.75 -7.36
N ASP A 99 4.61 18.69 -7.80
CA ASP A 99 3.19 18.47 -7.55
C ASP A 99 2.92 17.56 -6.36
N TYR A 100 3.97 17.09 -5.65
CA TYR A 100 3.81 16.29 -4.45
C TYR A 100 3.15 17.11 -3.34
N HIS A 101 2.02 16.64 -2.85
CA HIS A 101 1.20 17.32 -1.85
C HIS A 101 0.97 16.43 -0.61
N PRO A 102 0.58 17.00 0.53
CA PRO A 102 0.13 16.20 1.68
C PRO A 102 -1.07 15.32 1.30
N PHE A 103 -1.20 14.19 1.98
CA PHE A 103 -2.34 13.28 1.78
C PHE A 103 -3.59 13.88 2.42
N PRO A 104 -4.70 14.04 1.67
CA PRO A 104 -5.92 14.66 2.18
C PRO A 104 -6.49 13.94 3.41
N ALA A 105 -7.17 14.70 4.27
CA ALA A 105 -7.75 14.18 5.51
C ALA A 105 -8.72 13.02 5.28
N ALA A 106 -9.54 13.09 4.21
CA ALA A 106 -10.47 12.02 3.85
C ALA A 106 -9.73 10.73 3.44
N GLN A 107 -8.67 10.86 2.64
CA GLN A 107 -7.83 9.73 2.23
C GLN A 107 -7.13 9.09 3.43
N MET A 108 -6.56 9.89 4.33
CA MET A 108 -5.90 9.40 5.55
C MET A 108 -6.90 8.73 6.51
N ALA A 109 -8.12 9.25 6.64
CA ALA A 109 -9.15 8.61 7.46
C ALA A 109 -9.53 7.23 6.90
N ALA A 110 -9.77 7.14 5.59
CA ALA A 110 -10.08 5.88 4.91
C ALA A 110 -8.93 4.86 5.04
N LEU A 111 -7.68 5.32 4.90
CA LEU A 111 -6.50 4.48 5.10
C LEU A 111 -6.42 3.92 6.53
N ILE A 112 -6.65 4.75 7.54
CA ILE A 112 -6.60 4.34 8.95
C ILE A 112 -7.67 3.30 9.26
N ASP A 113 -8.90 3.51 8.78
CA ASP A 113 -9.98 2.54 8.95
C ASP A 113 -9.63 1.21 8.27
N LEU A 114 -9.12 1.26 7.04
CA LEU A 114 -8.71 0.07 6.30
C LEU A 114 -7.55 -0.69 7.00
N ILE A 115 -6.52 0.02 7.44
CA ILE A 115 -5.39 -0.59 8.18
C ILE A 115 -5.90 -1.25 9.47
N THR A 116 -6.77 -0.57 10.21
CA THR A 116 -7.36 -1.11 11.45
C THR A 116 -8.08 -2.43 11.19
N ASP A 117 -8.88 -2.51 10.14
CA ASP A 117 -9.58 -3.72 9.75
C ASP A 117 -8.64 -4.84 9.31
N ILE A 118 -7.61 -4.52 8.50
CA ILE A 118 -6.61 -5.49 8.04
C ILE A 118 -5.79 -6.04 9.20
N VAL A 119 -5.31 -5.17 10.07
CA VAL A 119 -4.55 -5.56 11.28
C VAL A 119 -5.36 -6.51 12.15
N ALA A 120 -6.66 -6.22 12.36
CA ALA A 120 -7.53 -7.08 13.15
C ALA A 120 -7.76 -8.45 12.50
N ARG A 121 -7.87 -8.51 11.16
CA ARG A 121 -8.08 -9.78 10.43
C ARG A 121 -6.86 -10.69 10.39
N HIS A 122 -5.66 -10.10 10.30
CA HIS A 122 -4.41 -10.83 10.03
C HIS A 122 -3.40 -10.78 11.19
N ASP A 123 -3.74 -10.13 12.30
CA ASP A 123 -2.86 -9.98 13.47
C ASP A 123 -1.49 -9.38 13.12
N ILE A 124 -1.49 -8.32 12.29
CA ILE A 124 -0.28 -7.66 11.81
C ILE A 124 0.30 -6.76 12.92
N ALA A 125 1.57 -6.94 13.22
CA ALA A 125 2.25 -6.12 14.21
C ALA A 125 2.51 -4.69 13.68
N PRO A 126 2.43 -3.65 14.54
CA PRO A 126 2.66 -2.26 14.11
C PRO A 126 4.03 -2.00 13.46
N LYS A 127 5.05 -2.79 13.81
CA LYS A 127 6.39 -2.71 13.19
C LYS A 127 6.42 -3.16 11.72
N ASP A 128 5.42 -3.91 11.28
CA ASP A 128 5.28 -4.47 9.94
C ASP A 128 4.28 -3.69 9.06
N VAL A 129 3.84 -2.52 9.53
CA VAL A 129 3.12 -1.50 8.75
C VAL A 129 4.13 -0.43 8.34
N VAL A 130 4.59 -0.49 7.09
CA VAL A 130 5.76 0.26 6.62
C VAL A 130 5.53 0.88 5.24
N GLY A 131 6.42 1.77 4.83
CA GLY A 131 6.43 2.35 3.47
C GLY A 131 7.23 1.51 2.48
N HIS A 132 7.00 1.72 1.20
CA HIS A 132 7.81 1.11 0.15
C HIS A 132 9.30 1.51 0.27
N GLU A 133 9.56 2.75 0.68
CA GLU A 133 10.91 3.26 0.96
C GLU A 133 11.65 2.47 2.04
N ASP A 134 10.93 1.89 3.01
CA ASP A 134 11.54 1.13 4.11
C ASP A 134 12.01 -0.26 3.66
N ILE A 135 11.31 -0.89 2.73
CA ILE A 135 11.65 -2.22 2.21
C ILE A 135 12.55 -2.20 0.97
N ALA A 136 12.70 -1.04 0.34
CA ALA A 136 13.49 -0.86 -0.87
C ALA A 136 14.30 0.47 -0.82
N PRO A 137 15.11 0.70 0.24
CA PRO A 137 15.85 1.94 0.42
C PRO A 137 16.78 2.20 -0.77
N GLY A 138 16.85 3.45 -1.21
CA GLY A 138 17.65 3.86 -2.38
C GLY A 138 17.01 3.56 -3.74
N ARG A 139 15.98 2.70 -3.78
CA ARG A 139 15.22 2.37 -5.00
C ARG A 139 13.85 3.03 -5.02
N LYS A 140 13.19 3.13 -3.87
CA LYS A 140 11.84 3.69 -3.68
C LYS A 140 11.83 4.78 -2.64
N ILE A 141 10.93 5.75 -2.81
CA ILE A 141 10.78 6.90 -1.93
C ILE A 141 9.32 7.11 -1.47
N ASP A 142 8.39 6.29 -1.93
CA ASP A 142 6.99 6.35 -1.54
C ASP A 142 6.74 5.66 -0.17
N PRO A 143 5.82 6.14 0.66
CA PRO A 143 4.90 7.26 0.45
C PRO A 143 5.51 8.65 0.67
N GLY A 144 6.78 8.77 1.06
CA GLY A 144 7.54 10.01 1.16
C GLY A 144 7.28 10.85 2.42
N PRO A 145 7.98 12.01 2.53
CA PRO A 145 8.07 12.77 3.78
C PRO A 145 6.78 13.51 4.18
N LYS A 146 5.78 13.63 3.29
CA LYS A 146 4.49 14.24 3.60
C LYS A 146 3.45 13.24 4.09
N PHE A 147 3.80 11.95 4.21
CA PHE A 147 2.93 10.95 4.79
C PHE A 147 2.90 11.08 6.31
N ASP A 148 1.72 11.07 6.92
CA ASP A 148 1.52 11.29 8.35
C ASP A 148 1.70 10.00 9.18
N TRP A 149 2.95 9.52 9.25
CA TRP A 149 3.34 8.39 10.11
C TRP A 149 3.04 8.63 11.57
N GLU A 150 3.14 9.88 12.04
CA GLU A 150 2.86 10.26 13.43
C GLU A 150 1.43 9.93 13.83
N ARG A 151 0.47 10.15 12.92
CA ARG A 151 -0.93 9.83 13.16
C ARG A 151 -1.14 8.32 13.32
N LEU A 152 -0.52 7.50 12.46
CA LEU A 152 -0.59 6.04 12.58
C LEU A 152 0.06 5.56 13.89
N ARG A 153 1.21 6.14 14.25
CA ARG A 153 1.93 5.79 15.47
C ARG A 153 1.12 6.09 16.73
N ARG A 154 0.46 7.25 16.81
CA ARG A 154 -0.42 7.61 17.94
C ARG A 154 -1.60 6.65 18.10
N LEU A 155 -2.05 6.05 17.02
CA LEU A 155 -3.13 5.06 17.02
C LEU A 155 -2.63 3.63 17.25
N GLY A 156 -1.31 3.41 17.39
CA GLY A 156 -0.73 2.10 17.58
C GLY A 156 -0.74 1.22 16.33
N LEU A 157 -0.93 1.81 15.14
CA LEU A 157 -1.04 1.11 13.87
C LEU A 157 0.31 0.95 13.14
N ALA A 158 1.28 1.78 13.48
CA ALA A 158 2.64 1.70 12.94
C ALA A 158 3.65 2.17 14.00
N THR A 159 4.93 1.81 13.82
CA THR A 159 6.02 2.34 14.65
C THR A 159 6.70 3.58 14.05
N GLY A 160 6.30 3.95 12.82
CA GLY A 160 6.86 5.05 12.05
C GLY A 160 7.98 4.59 11.11
N PRO A 161 8.53 5.52 10.29
CA PRO A 161 9.64 5.15 9.43
C PRO A 161 10.79 4.63 10.27
N ARG A 162 11.47 3.57 9.80
CA ARG A 162 12.77 3.24 10.35
C ARG A 162 13.70 4.41 10.03
N LEU A 163 14.08 5.18 11.03
CA LEU A 163 15.17 6.12 10.88
C LEU A 163 16.45 5.32 10.58
N PRO A 164 17.28 5.80 9.65
CA PRO A 164 18.55 5.14 9.33
C PRO A 164 19.49 5.05 10.53
#